data_7079687954c36f25a9f996379405399b
#
_entry.id   7079687954c36f25a9f996379405399b
#
_cell.length_a   1.000
_cell.length_b   1.000
_cell.length_c   1.000
_cell.angle_alpha   90.00
_cell.angle_beta   90.00
_cell.angle_gamma   90.00
#
_symmetry.space_group_name_H-M   'P 1'
#
loop_
_entity.id
_entity.type
_entity.pdbx_description
1 polymer ?
#
loop_
_entity_poly.entity_id
_entity_poly.type
_entity_poly.pdbx_seq_one_letter_code
_entity_poly.pdbx_strand_id
1 'polypeptide(L)'
;TAKRLQNYRKGQPDFYLEELYYQFGRYLLIASSRPGNMPANLQGIWHNNVDGPWRVDYHNNINIQMNYWPACSTNLYECTLPLIDFIRTLVKPGQKTAQAYFGTRGWTASISANIFGFTTPLESEEMAWNFNPMAGPWLATHVWEYYDYTRDKKFLKETGYDLIKSSAQFATDFLWRKPDGTYTAAPSTSPEHGPIDEGTTFVHAVIRE
;
A
#
# COMPACT_ATOMS: atom_id res chain seq x y z
N THR A 1 20.32 -14.62 -22.93
CA THR A 1 19.84 -14.44 -21.52
C THR A 1 19.79 -15.77 -20.79
N ALA A 2 19.17 -16.85 -21.33
CA ALA A 2 19.03 -18.14 -20.64
C ALA A 2 20.38 -18.76 -20.17
N LYS A 3 21.40 -18.78 -21.05
CA LYS A 3 22.74 -19.28 -20.70
C LYS A 3 23.42 -18.43 -19.61
N ARG A 4 23.28 -17.11 -19.66
CA ARG A 4 23.80 -16.20 -18.62
C ARG A 4 23.12 -16.46 -17.27
N LEU A 5 21.79 -16.61 -17.25
CA LEU A 5 21.04 -16.92 -16.04
C LEU A 5 21.43 -18.29 -15.45
N GLN A 6 21.67 -19.31 -16.31
CA GLN A 6 22.17 -20.62 -15.83
C GLN A 6 23.55 -20.51 -15.17
N ASN A 7 24.46 -19.73 -15.77
CA ASN A 7 25.78 -19.49 -15.23
C ASN A 7 25.72 -18.72 -13.91
N TYR A 8 24.88 -17.69 -13.83
CA TYR A 8 24.65 -16.90 -12.63
C TYR A 8 24.13 -17.76 -11.47
N ARG A 9 23.16 -18.65 -11.74
CA ARG A 9 22.66 -19.64 -10.76
C ARG A 9 23.74 -20.62 -10.26
N LYS A 10 24.83 -20.79 -11.01
CA LYS A 10 26.00 -21.61 -10.61
C LYS A 10 27.06 -20.78 -9.86
N GLY A 11 26.75 -19.54 -9.49
CA GLY A 11 27.65 -18.66 -8.76
C GLY A 11 28.65 -17.88 -9.63
N GLN A 12 28.47 -17.86 -10.95
CA GLN A 12 29.29 -17.01 -11.81
C GLN A 12 28.74 -15.58 -11.81
N PRO A 13 29.49 -14.57 -11.38
CA PRO A 13 29.01 -13.19 -11.34
C PRO A 13 28.77 -12.67 -12.76
N ASP A 14 27.69 -11.91 -12.93
CA ASP A 14 27.33 -11.29 -14.21
C ASP A 14 26.68 -9.91 -13.95
N PHE A 15 27.51 -8.89 -13.81
CA PHE A 15 27.07 -7.52 -13.50
C PHE A 15 26.12 -6.94 -14.55
N TYR A 16 26.26 -7.32 -15.82
CA TYR A 16 25.31 -6.91 -16.87
C TYR A 16 23.92 -7.54 -16.68
N LEU A 17 23.86 -8.76 -16.15
CA LEU A 17 22.58 -9.39 -15.85
C LEU A 17 21.90 -8.70 -14.68
N GLU A 18 22.67 -8.32 -13.67
CA GLU A 18 22.19 -7.58 -12.49
C GLU A 18 21.68 -6.19 -12.90
N GLU A 19 22.46 -5.46 -13.70
CA GLU A 19 22.05 -4.17 -14.26
C GLU A 19 20.78 -4.29 -15.10
N LEU A 20 20.71 -5.27 -15.99
CA LEU A 20 19.53 -5.53 -16.82
C LEU A 20 18.29 -5.80 -15.95
N TYR A 21 18.44 -6.60 -14.91
CA TYR A 21 17.34 -6.90 -13.99
C TYR A 21 16.85 -5.65 -13.24
N TYR A 22 17.77 -4.84 -12.75
CA TYR A 22 17.46 -3.56 -12.13
C TYR A 22 16.72 -2.61 -13.10
N GLN A 23 17.26 -2.41 -14.30
CA GLN A 23 16.63 -1.54 -15.30
C GLN A 23 15.29 -2.08 -15.80
N PHE A 24 15.12 -3.41 -15.83
CA PHE A 24 13.86 -4.02 -16.20
C PHE A 24 12.78 -3.75 -15.14
N GLY A 25 13.12 -3.82 -13.85
CA GLY A 25 12.21 -3.41 -12.77
C GLY A 25 11.76 -1.94 -12.90
N ARG A 26 12.71 -1.04 -13.16
CA ARG A 26 12.41 0.38 -13.45
C ARG A 26 11.50 0.55 -14.65
N TYR A 27 11.78 -0.16 -15.74
CA TYR A 27 10.94 -0.15 -16.95
C TYR A 27 9.50 -0.57 -16.64
N LEU A 28 9.30 -1.62 -15.87
CA LEU A 28 7.96 -2.08 -15.49
C LEU A 28 7.18 -0.99 -14.75
N LEU A 29 7.81 -0.28 -13.82
CA LEU A 29 7.17 0.81 -13.09
C LEU A 29 6.89 2.01 -14.01
N ILE A 30 7.85 2.45 -14.81
CA ILE A 30 7.68 3.54 -15.77
C ILE A 30 6.55 3.24 -16.76
N ALA A 31 6.46 2.00 -17.24
CA ALA A 31 5.45 1.61 -18.21
C ALA A 31 4.04 1.54 -17.62
N SER A 32 3.90 1.20 -16.34
CA SER A 32 2.61 0.94 -15.67
C SER A 32 2.11 2.09 -14.79
N SER A 33 2.94 3.10 -14.48
CA SER A 33 2.57 4.16 -13.54
C SER A 33 3.16 5.51 -13.94
N ARG A 34 2.44 6.25 -14.76
CA ARG A 34 2.82 7.61 -15.20
C ARG A 34 1.82 8.64 -14.70
N PRO A 35 2.27 9.86 -14.38
CA PRO A 35 1.36 10.95 -13.99
C PRO A 35 0.17 11.10 -14.94
N GLY A 36 -1.03 11.22 -14.38
CA GLY A 36 -2.28 11.31 -15.13
C GLY A 36 -2.95 9.96 -15.48
N ASN A 37 -2.31 8.84 -15.15
CA ASN A 37 -2.88 7.50 -15.31
C ASN A 37 -3.25 6.88 -13.95
N MET A 38 -3.92 5.72 -14.00
CA MET A 38 -4.12 4.90 -12.81
C MET A 38 -2.78 4.26 -12.38
N PRO A 39 -2.60 3.95 -11.09
CA PRO A 39 -1.41 3.25 -10.63
C PRO A 39 -1.35 1.80 -11.14
N ALA A 40 -0.16 1.20 -11.04
CA ALA A 40 0.03 -0.22 -11.30
C ALA A 40 -0.82 -1.07 -10.34
N ASN A 41 -1.66 -1.95 -10.88
CA ASN A 41 -2.40 -2.94 -10.08
C ASN A 41 -1.56 -4.20 -9.83
N LEU A 42 -2.18 -5.29 -9.35
CA LEU A 42 -1.50 -6.57 -9.10
C LEU A 42 -0.68 -7.09 -10.29
N GLN A 43 -1.15 -6.87 -11.52
CA GLN A 43 -0.49 -7.29 -12.76
C GLN A 43 0.19 -6.13 -13.49
N GLY A 44 0.36 -4.98 -12.86
CA GLY A 44 0.83 -3.77 -13.52
C GLY A 44 -0.22 -3.27 -14.53
N ILE A 45 0.08 -3.47 -15.82
CA ILE A 45 -0.85 -3.25 -16.95
C ILE A 45 -0.90 -4.46 -17.89
N TRP A 46 -0.25 -5.58 -17.51
CA TRP A 46 -0.03 -6.74 -18.39
C TRP A 46 -1.05 -7.85 -18.13
N HIS A 47 -2.31 -7.50 -18.19
CA HIS A 47 -3.41 -8.47 -18.15
C HIS A 47 -4.36 -8.21 -19.30
N ASN A 48 -4.68 -9.25 -20.07
CA ASN A 48 -5.44 -9.14 -21.31
C ASN A 48 -6.81 -9.88 -21.30
N ASN A 49 -7.21 -10.40 -20.14
CA ASN A 49 -8.50 -11.06 -19.99
C ASN A 49 -9.45 -10.18 -19.16
N VAL A 50 -10.75 -10.40 -19.32
CA VAL A 50 -11.79 -9.70 -18.52
C VAL A 50 -11.71 -10.12 -17.06
N ASP A 51 -11.41 -11.41 -16.82
CA ASP A 51 -11.27 -11.97 -15.48
C ASP A 51 -9.83 -12.44 -15.28
N GLY A 52 -9.23 -12.02 -14.19
CA GLY A 52 -7.84 -12.31 -13.89
C GLY A 52 -7.61 -12.72 -12.43
N PRO A 53 -6.40 -13.20 -12.12
CA PRO A 53 -6.04 -13.57 -10.76
C PRO A 53 -6.36 -12.43 -9.78
N TRP A 54 -7.03 -12.78 -8.68
CA TRP A 54 -7.49 -11.82 -7.65
C TRP A 54 -8.28 -10.64 -8.22
N ARG A 55 -9.01 -10.83 -9.33
CA ARG A 55 -9.83 -9.81 -10.01
C ARG A 55 -9.05 -8.59 -10.48
N VAL A 56 -7.72 -8.70 -10.58
CA VAL A 56 -6.81 -7.62 -11.04
C VAL A 56 -6.98 -6.35 -10.20
N ASP A 57 -7.22 -6.48 -8.91
CA ASP A 57 -7.47 -5.38 -7.99
C ASP A 57 -6.19 -4.65 -7.54
N TYR A 58 -6.35 -3.65 -6.68
CA TYR A 58 -5.29 -3.02 -5.91
C TYR A 58 -5.24 -3.68 -4.54
N HIS A 59 -4.34 -4.66 -4.39
CA HIS A 59 -4.17 -5.40 -3.14
C HIS A 59 -3.32 -4.60 -2.16
N ASN A 60 -3.92 -4.27 -1.01
CA ASN A 60 -3.38 -3.28 -0.08
C ASN A 60 -2.63 -3.87 1.11
N ASN A 61 -2.47 -5.19 1.18
CA ASN A 61 -1.80 -5.83 2.32
C ASN A 61 -0.28 -5.98 2.16
N ILE A 62 0.25 -5.79 0.95
CA ILE A 62 1.69 -5.75 0.62
C ILE A 62 1.93 -5.43 -0.86
N ASN A 63 1.05 -5.88 -1.77
CA ASN A 63 1.35 -5.93 -3.21
C ASN A 63 1.52 -4.53 -3.80
N ILE A 64 0.58 -3.63 -3.55
CA ILE A 64 0.69 -2.26 -4.06
C ILE A 64 1.88 -1.53 -3.43
N GLN A 65 2.16 -1.76 -2.15
CA GLN A 65 3.31 -1.19 -1.47
C GLN A 65 4.62 -1.65 -2.12
N MET A 66 4.76 -2.95 -2.39
CA MET A 66 5.96 -3.50 -3.05
C MET A 66 6.15 -2.95 -4.46
N ASN A 67 5.06 -2.71 -5.21
CA ASN A 67 5.15 -2.10 -6.54
C ASN A 67 5.81 -0.72 -6.50
N TYR A 68 5.60 0.04 -5.42
CA TYR A 68 6.03 1.44 -5.33
C TYR A 68 7.25 1.69 -4.44
N TRP A 69 7.68 0.74 -3.58
CA TRP A 69 8.89 0.91 -2.77
C TRP A 69 10.14 1.29 -3.56
N PRO A 70 10.38 0.75 -4.77
CA PRO A 70 11.56 1.17 -5.53
C PRO A 70 11.42 2.56 -6.17
N ALA A 71 10.23 3.16 -6.24
CA ALA A 71 10.00 4.37 -7.02
C ALA A 71 10.94 5.53 -6.62
N CYS A 72 10.87 5.94 -5.38
CA CYS A 72 11.66 7.07 -4.89
C CYS A 72 13.17 6.75 -4.86
N SER A 73 13.55 5.59 -4.34
CA SER A 73 14.95 5.17 -4.21
C SER A 73 15.67 4.95 -5.53
N THR A 74 14.92 4.70 -6.62
CA THR A 74 15.49 4.51 -7.96
C THR A 74 15.33 5.72 -8.89
N ASN A 75 15.06 6.91 -8.32
CA ASN A 75 14.85 8.16 -9.05
C ASN A 75 13.67 8.09 -10.04
N LEU A 76 12.54 7.52 -9.59
CA LEU A 76 11.27 7.43 -10.30
C LEU A 76 10.12 7.96 -9.45
N TYR A 77 10.40 8.97 -8.61
CA TYR A 77 9.39 9.52 -7.68
C TYR A 77 8.14 10.03 -8.40
N GLU A 78 8.24 10.52 -9.63
CA GLU A 78 7.08 10.90 -10.44
C GLU A 78 6.11 9.74 -10.72
N CYS A 79 6.64 8.49 -10.74
CA CYS A 79 5.81 7.29 -10.87
C CYS A 79 4.97 6.98 -9.62
N THR A 80 5.23 7.64 -8.49
CA THR A 80 4.39 7.53 -7.28
C THR A 80 3.14 8.41 -7.37
N LEU A 81 3.13 9.43 -8.21
CA LEU A 81 1.99 10.37 -8.30
C LEU A 81 0.66 9.68 -8.64
N PRO A 82 0.60 8.70 -9.58
CA PRO A 82 -0.64 7.95 -9.81
C PRO A 82 -1.15 7.22 -8.57
N LEU A 83 -0.25 6.66 -7.75
CA LEU A 83 -0.64 6.04 -6.48
C LEU A 83 -1.22 7.08 -5.51
N ILE A 84 -0.60 8.25 -5.39
CA ILE A 84 -1.08 9.34 -4.52
C ILE A 84 -2.45 9.83 -4.98
N ASP A 85 -2.65 10.02 -6.27
CA ASP A 85 -3.95 10.40 -6.84
C ASP A 85 -5.01 9.33 -6.57
N PHE A 86 -4.66 8.06 -6.69
CA PHE A 86 -5.53 6.94 -6.34
C PHE A 86 -5.90 6.96 -4.84
N ILE A 87 -4.91 7.13 -3.94
CA ILE A 87 -5.15 7.25 -2.49
C ILE A 87 -6.14 8.38 -2.21
N ARG A 88 -6.03 9.53 -2.88
CA ARG A 88 -6.99 10.64 -2.73
C ARG A 88 -8.42 10.22 -3.04
N THR A 89 -8.62 9.35 -4.03
CA THR A 89 -9.97 8.84 -4.36
C THR A 89 -10.55 7.95 -3.27
N LEU A 90 -9.68 7.28 -2.50
CA LEU A 90 -10.10 6.39 -1.40
C LEU A 90 -10.48 7.13 -0.11
N VAL A 91 -10.06 8.39 0.06
CA VAL A 91 -10.28 9.13 1.33
C VAL A 91 -11.76 9.24 1.68
N LYS A 92 -12.58 9.77 0.78
CA LYS A 92 -14.01 10.00 1.04
C LYS A 92 -14.81 8.72 1.31
N PRO A 93 -14.69 7.64 0.50
CA PRO A 93 -15.30 6.36 0.85
C PRO A 93 -14.65 5.73 2.10
N GLY A 94 -13.34 5.85 2.28
CA GLY A 94 -12.61 5.35 3.43
C GLY A 94 -13.02 6.01 4.76
N GLN A 95 -13.43 7.27 4.75
CA GLN A 95 -14.03 7.93 5.92
C GLN A 95 -15.36 7.28 6.32
N LYS A 96 -16.18 6.90 5.32
CA LYS A 96 -17.43 6.17 5.59
C LYS A 96 -17.14 4.78 6.16
N THR A 97 -16.14 4.09 5.62
CA THR A 97 -15.70 2.79 6.13
C THR A 97 -15.18 2.91 7.56
N ALA A 98 -14.33 3.89 7.85
CA ALA A 98 -13.82 4.15 9.20
C ALA A 98 -14.96 4.37 10.21
N GLN A 99 -15.92 5.22 9.86
CA GLN A 99 -17.05 5.49 10.72
C GLN A 99 -17.99 4.29 10.89
N ALA A 100 -18.32 3.59 9.80
CA ALA A 100 -19.32 2.53 9.81
C ALA A 100 -18.82 1.24 10.49
N TYR A 101 -17.57 0.86 10.27
CA TYR A 101 -17.00 -0.39 10.77
C TYR A 101 -16.28 -0.23 12.12
N PHE A 102 -15.72 0.95 12.39
CA PHE A 102 -14.83 1.16 13.53
C PHE A 102 -15.27 2.31 14.45
N GLY A 103 -16.25 3.13 14.06
CA GLY A 103 -16.71 4.29 14.85
C GLY A 103 -15.63 5.38 14.97
N THR A 104 -14.63 5.40 14.09
CA THR A 104 -13.47 6.29 14.16
C THR A 104 -13.61 7.48 13.21
N ARG A 105 -12.83 8.53 13.49
CA ARG A 105 -12.56 9.61 12.55
C ARG A 105 -11.57 9.13 11.47
N GLY A 106 -11.18 10.04 10.58
CA GLY A 106 -10.19 9.79 9.57
C GLY A 106 -10.65 8.82 8.49
N TRP A 107 -9.72 8.18 7.79
CA TRP A 107 -10.03 7.24 6.73
C TRP A 107 -9.19 5.97 6.82
N THR A 108 -9.75 4.90 6.32
CA THR A 108 -9.04 3.65 6.07
C THR A 108 -9.55 2.97 4.81
N ALA A 109 -8.82 1.95 4.38
CA ALA A 109 -9.22 1.00 3.34
C ALA A 109 -8.93 -0.41 3.86
N SER A 110 -9.57 -1.40 3.27
CA SER A 110 -9.32 -2.81 3.57
C SER A 110 -8.36 -3.43 2.56
N ILE A 111 -8.29 -4.76 2.54
CA ILE A 111 -7.31 -5.52 1.77
C ILE A 111 -7.35 -5.26 0.26
N SER A 112 -8.54 -5.00 -0.28
CA SER A 112 -8.78 -4.79 -1.71
C SER A 112 -9.33 -3.39 -1.97
N ALA A 113 -8.87 -2.77 -3.05
CA ALA A 113 -9.41 -1.52 -3.55
C ALA A 113 -9.58 -1.60 -5.08
N ASN A 114 -10.36 -0.68 -5.63
CA ASN A 114 -10.57 -0.57 -7.08
C ASN A 114 -10.77 0.88 -7.50
N ILE A 115 -10.86 1.10 -8.80
CA ILE A 115 -11.02 2.44 -9.40
C ILE A 115 -12.32 3.16 -9.01
N PHE A 116 -13.28 2.44 -8.42
CA PHE A 116 -14.57 3.01 -7.97
C PHE A 116 -14.55 3.41 -6.49
N GLY A 117 -13.40 3.35 -5.83
CA GLY A 117 -13.25 3.74 -4.44
C GLY A 117 -13.74 2.71 -3.44
N PHE A 118 -13.61 1.42 -3.74
CA PHE A 118 -13.93 0.36 -2.80
C PHE A 118 -12.92 0.37 -1.64
N THR A 119 -13.41 0.41 -0.40
CA THR A 119 -12.58 0.53 0.81
C THR A 119 -13.03 -0.39 1.95
N THR A 120 -14.16 -1.09 1.81
CA THR A 120 -14.69 -1.97 2.85
C THR A 120 -14.00 -3.33 2.87
N PRO A 121 -14.09 -4.10 3.96
CA PRO A 121 -13.80 -5.52 3.90
C PRO A 121 -14.62 -6.21 2.82
N LEU A 122 -14.07 -7.28 2.24
CA LEU A 122 -14.78 -8.14 1.30
C LEU A 122 -15.78 -9.02 2.06
N GLU A 123 -16.76 -9.55 1.34
CA GLU A 123 -17.67 -10.55 1.86
C GLU A 123 -16.91 -11.89 1.99
N SER A 124 -16.41 -12.19 3.18
CA SER A 124 -15.68 -13.41 3.49
C SER A 124 -15.72 -13.70 4.98
N GLU A 125 -15.81 -14.97 5.33
CA GLU A 125 -15.69 -15.45 6.70
C GLU A 125 -14.22 -15.58 7.16
N GLU A 126 -13.28 -15.55 6.22
CA GLU A 126 -11.85 -15.67 6.51
C GLU A 126 -11.25 -14.33 6.98
N MET A 127 -11.39 -14.06 8.26
CA MET A 127 -10.94 -12.80 8.84
C MET A 127 -9.42 -12.60 8.80
N ALA A 128 -8.62 -13.67 8.75
CA ALA A 128 -7.16 -13.59 8.74
C ALA A 128 -6.62 -12.76 7.58
N TRP A 129 -7.23 -12.84 6.40
CA TRP A 129 -6.84 -12.03 5.25
C TRP A 129 -7.76 -10.83 5.04
N ASN A 130 -9.05 -10.94 5.34
CA ASN A 130 -10.05 -9.94 5.01
C ASN A 130 -10.03 -8.72 5.95
N PHE A 131 -9.78 -8.95 7.24
CA PHE A 131 -9.73 -7.89 8.24
C PHE A 131 -8.37 -7.19 8.24
N ASN A 132 -8.24 -6.14 7.46
CA ASN A 132 -7.03 -5.33 7.37
C ASN A 132 -7.33 -3.83 7.56
N PRO A 133 -7.55 -3.39 8.81
CA PRO A 133 -7.87 -1.98 9.08
C PRO A 133 -6.70 -1.03 8.82
N MET A 134 -5.47 -1.53 8.75
CA MET A 134 -4.27 -0.71 8.53
C MET A 134 -3.87 -0.57 7.07
N ALA A 135 -4.64 -1.07 6.10
CA ALA A 135 -4.33 -0.90 4.69
C ALA A 135 -4.32 0.58 4.26
N GLY A 136 -5.31 1.37 4.69
CA GLY A 136 -5.32 2.81 4.44
C GLY A 136 -4.13 3.54 5.06
N PRO A 137 -3.86 3.41 6.37
CA PRO A 137 -2.66 3.95 7.01
C PRO A 137 -1.35 3.55 6.31
N TRP A 138 -1.20 2.29 5.92
CA TRP A 138 -0.01 1.86 5.19
C TRP A 138 0.12 2.49 3.81
N LEU A 139 -0.97 2.68 3.09
CA LEU A 139 -0.95 3.46 1.85
C LEU A 139 -0.51 4.92 2.09
N ALA A 140 -0.92 5.52 3.20
CA ALA A 140 -0.55 6.90 3.53
C ALA A 140 0.96 7.08 3.77
N THR A 141 1.71 6.04 4.14
CA THR A 141 3.17 6.12 4.29
C THR A 141 3.87 6.45 2.97
N HIS A 142 3.34 6.02 1.81
CA HIS A 142 3.88 6.39 0.50
C HIS A 142 3.76 7.89 0.20
N VAL A 143 2.76 8.55 0.77
CA VAL A 143 2.60 10.01 0.62
C VAL A 143 3.71 10.75 1.37
N TRP A 144 4.06 10.25 2.57
CA TRP A 144 5.20 10.77 3.32
C TRP A 144 6.52 10.47 2.63
N GLU A 145 6.73 9.25 2.15
CA GLU A 145 7.93 8.84 1.42
C GLU A 145 8.18 9.73 0.21
N TYR A 146 7.14 10.02 -0.58
CA TYR A 146 7.25 10.96 -1.71
C TYR A 146 7.77 12.34 -1.26
N TYR A 147 7.20 12.90 -0.18
CA TYR A 147 7.68 14.15 0.37
C TYR A 147 9.12 14.04 0.91
N ASP A 148 9.45 12.96 1.57
CA ASP A 148 10.77 12.77 2.18
C ASP A 148 11.89 12.73 1.12
N TYR A 149 11.63 12.17 -0.04
CA TYR A 149 12.58 12.17 -1.16
C TYR A 149 12.58 13.48 -1.97
N THR A 150 11.42 14.08 -2.21
CA THR A 150 11.31 15.26 -3.08
C THR A 150 11.52 16.57 -2.35
N ARG A 151 11.24 16.61 -1.05
CA ARG A 151 11.16 17.83 -0.21
C ARG A 151 10.20 18.88 -0.77
N ASP A 152 9.22 18.47 -1.57
CA ASP A 152 8.22 19.36 -2.16
C ASP A 152 7.21 19.83 -1.09
N LYS A 153 7.50 20.99 -0.51
CA LYS A 153 6.65 21.61 0.52
C LYS A 153 5.28 22.05 -0.05
N LYS A 154 5.19 22.34 -1.34
CA LYS A 154 3.92 22.68 -1.99
C LYS A 154 3.03 21.45 -2.06
N PHE A 155 3.56 20.33 -2.53
CA PHE A 155 2.86 19.05 -2.50
C PHE A 155 2.39 18.70 -1.09
N LEU A 156 3.28 18.76 -0.09
CA LEU A 156 2.90 18.44 1.28
C LEU A 156 1.76 19.31 1.78
N LYS A 157 1.81 20.63 1.54
CA LYS A 157 0.78 21.57 1.98
C LYS A 157 -0.56 21.39 1.26
N GLU A 158 -0.54 21.17 -0.06
CA GLU A 158 -1.75 21.18 -0.88
C GLU A 158 -2.42 19.80 -0.99
N THR A 159 -1.67 18.72 -0.74
CA THR A 159 -2.13 17.33 -0.94
C THR A 159 -1.74 16.41 0.20
N GLY A 160 -0.46 16.31 0.54
CA GLY A 160 0.07 15.25 1.39
C GLY A 160 -0.40 15.36 2.83
N TYR A 161 -0.41 16.55 3.41
CA TYR A 161 -0.68 16.76 4.83
C TYR A 161 -2.07 16.25 5.24
N ASP A 162 -3.11 16.60 4.50
CA ASP A 162 -4.48 16.20 4.85
C ASP A 162 -4.70 14.69 4.71
N LEU A 163 -4.05 14.04 3.72
CA LEU A 163 -4.09 12.59 3.54
C LEU A 163 -3.47 11.88 4.75
N ILE A 164 -2.27 12.29 5.14
CA ILE A 164 -1.52 11.69 6.27
C ILE A 164 -2.25 11.97 7.58
N LYS A 165 -2.62 13.22 7.84
CA LYS A 165 -3.34 13.63 9.06
C LYS A 165 -4.63 12.85 9.26
N SER A 166 -5.43 12.72 8.21
CA SER A 166 -6.70 12.00 8.29
C SER A 166 -6.50 10.49 8.50
N SER A 167 -5.46 9.91 7.92
CA SER A 167 -5.05 8.53 8.20
C SER A 167 -4.58 8.36 9.65
N ALA A 168 -3.75 9.26 10.14
CA ALA A 168 -3.28 9.25 11.53
C ALA A 168 -4.43 9.40 12.54
N GLN A 169 -5.47 10.17 12.22
CA GLN A 169 -6.68 10.26 13.04
C GLN A 169 -7.38 8.90 13.16
N PHE A 170 -7.51 8.16 12.04
CA PHE A 170 -8.04 6.79 12.08
C PHE A 170 -7.19 5.89 12.96
N ALA A 171 -5.88 5.86 12.74
CA ALA A 171 -4.95 5.03 13.49
C ALA A 171 -4.99 5.32 15.00
N THR A 172 -5.08 6.60 15.36
CA THR A 172 -5.17 7.02 16.77
C THR A 172 -6.48 6.61 17.41
N ASP A 173 -7.61 6.79 16.72
CA ASP A 173 -8.94 6.43 17.25
C ASP A 173 -9.15 4.91 17.28
N PHE A 174 -8.42 4.15 16.47
CA PHE A 174 -8.47 2.68 16.45
C PHE A 174 -7.77 2.04 17.67
N LEU A 175 -6.84 2.77 18.30
CA LEU A 175 -6.19 2.32 19.52
C LEU A 175 -7.11 2.46 20.73
N TRP A 176 -7.09 1.46 21.60
CA TRP A 176 -7.74 1.54 22.88
C TRP A 176 -6.73 1.49 24.03
N ARG A 177 -7.06 2.14 25.12
CA ARG A 177 -6.19 2.24 26.30
C ARG A 177 -6.43 1.08 27.24
N LYS A 178 -5.36 0.35 27.59
CA LYS A 178 -5.38 -0.73 28.57
C LYS A 178 -5.43 -0.20 30.01
N PRO A 179 -5.82 -1.04 30.99
CA PRO A 179 -5.84 -0.64 32.40
C PRO A 179 -4.47 -0.19 32.94
N ASP A 180 -3.37 -0.70 32.40
CA ASP A 180 -2.00 -0.30 32.75
C ASP A 180 -1.56 1.02 32.14
N GLY A 181 -2.40 1.66 31.35
CA GLY A 181 -2.13 2.94 30.69
C GLY A 181 -1.47 2.84 29.31
N THR A 182 -1.10 1.66 28.87
CA THR A 182 -0.58 1.43 27.52
C THR A 182 -1.70 1.42 26.48
N TYR A 183 -1.33 1.53 25.20
CA TYR A 183 -2.28 1.48 24.09
C TYR A 183 -2.04 0.22 23.24
N THR A 184 -3.14 -0.34 22.76
CA THR A 184 -3.12 -1.51 21.87
C THR A 184 -4.21 -1.40 20.81
N ALA A 185 -4.09 -2.21 19.77
CA ALA A 185 -5.11 -2.37 18.73
C ALA A 185 -5.81 -3.73 18.92
N ALA A 186 -7.13 -3.72 19.07
CA ALA A 186 -7.93 -4.93 19.14
C ALA A 186 -9.34 -4.67 18.58
N PRO A 187 -9.87 -5.53 17.70
CA PRO A 187 -9.19 -6.69 17.11
C PRO A 187 -8.04 -6.32 16.19
N SER A 188 -7.05 -7.18 16.07
CA SER A 188 -5.85 -6.99 15.28
C SER A 188 -5.50 -8.26 14.50
N THR A 189 -4.99 -8.10 13.29
CA THR A 189 -4.58 -9.22 12.43
C THR A 189 -3.22 -8.94 11.82
N SER A 190 -2.57 -9.99 11.34
CA SER A 190 -1.42 -9.89 10.43
C SER A 190 -1.84 -10.53 9.11
N PRO A 191 -2.45 -9.77 8.18
CA PRO A 191 -2.90 -10.34 6.90
C PRO A 191 -1.70 -10.86 6.09
N GLU A 192 -1.79 -12.08 5.61
CA GLU A 192 -2.92 -13.04 5.58
C GLU A 192 -2.73 -14.23 6.54
N HIS A 193 -2.05 -14.06 7.64
CA HIS A 193 -1.67 -15.15 8.54
C HIS A 193 -2.16 -14.92 9.96
N GLY A 194 -2.40 -16.01 10.65
CA GLY A 194 -2.74 -16.02 12.06
C GLY A 194 -4.21 -15.70 12.36
N PRO A 195 -4.60 -15.92 13.61
CA PRO A 195 -5.93 -15.59 14.09
C PRO A 195 -6.10 -14.08 14.26
N ILE A 196 -7.33 -13.65 14.56
CA ILE A 196 -7.57 -12.34 15.15
C ILE A 196 -6.98 -12.36 16.55
N ASP A 197 -6.23 -11.32 16.88
CA ASP A 197 -5.51 -11.20 18.14
C ASP A 197 -5.55 -9.74 18.65
N GLU A 198 -4.78 -9.46 19.68
CA GLU A 198 -4.55 -8.13 20.20
C GLU A 198 -3.11 -7.70 19.90
N GLY A 199 -2.94 -6.51 19.35
CA GLY A 199 -1.63 -5.86 19.24
C GLY A 199 -0.63 -6.57 18.33
N THR A 200 -1.07 -7.05 17.15
CA THR A 200 -0.14 -7.67 16.19
C THR A 200 0.97 -6.70 15.79
N THR A 201 2.16 -7.23 15.57
CA THR A 201 3.34 -6.45 15.17
C THR A 201 3.08 -5.63 13.90
N PHE A 202 2.37 -6.21 12.93
CA PHE A 202 2.00 -5.51 11.69
C PHE A 202 1.22 -4.23 11.98
N VAL A 203 0.14 -4.31 12.76
CA VAL A 203 -0.71 -3.16 13.05
C VAL A 203 0.06 -2.08 13.82
N HIS A 204 0.81 -2.48 14.85
CA HIS A 204 1.62 -1.54 15.62
C HIS A 204 2.75 -0.90 14.82
N ALA A 205 3.36 -1.64 13.89
CA ALA A 205 4.39 -1.08 13.01
C ALA A 205 3.80 0.03 12.11
N VAL A 206 2.65 -0.23 11.47
CA VAL A 206 1.99 0.77 10.61
C VAL A 206 1.52 2.00 11.40
N ILE A 207 1.02 1.81 12.62
CA ILE A 207 0.59 2.94 13.48
C ILE A 207 1.78 3.80 13.91
N ARG A 208 2.94 3.19 14.10
CA ARG A 208 4.16 3.88 14.56
C ARG A 208 4.79 4.75 13.48
N GLU A 209 4.71 4.33 12.20
CA GLU A 209 5.19 5.11 11.06
C GLU A 209 4.35 6.37 10.83
#